data_b25d4f8acc0cd26d2b6656f95df36bcb
#
_entry.id   b25d4f8acc0cd26d2b6656f95df36bcb
#
_cell.length_a   1.000
_cell.length_b   1.000
_cell.length_c   1.000
_cell.angle_alpha   90.00
_cell.angle_beta   90.00
_cell.angle_gamma   90.00
#
_symmetry.space_group_name_H-M   'P 1'
#
loop_
_entity.id
_entity.type
_entity.pdbx_description
1 polymer ?
#
loop_
_entity_poly.entity_id
_entity_poly.type
_entity_poly.pdbx_seq_one_letter_code
_entity_poly.pdbx_strand_id
1 'polypeptide(L)'
;MTSPDPREPRRPPEPFNPLFAIIGIGFVIVALLAAILVASLRDQHPNQTSWLPKAEHLEIAEKAFRSGDNEVAVKIFSELAAKNNATAQYWLAHMTELGLGVPRDPAKAIALYKKAAARNVVAAELRLGEIYLHGDLVPPDFGQAKAYLEEAAYYGDPRAAMLLGQMYRLGLGMSADPIEAYAWSEVASLEGSIFAKRERDASLGKLDTDKQQEAVARAAQILEQIKRETTGASAPSSK
;
A
#
# COMPACT_ATOMS: atom_id res chain seq x y z
N MET A 1 -44.70 -34.67 2.22
CA MET A 1 -43.47 -35.11 2.90
C MET A 1 -43.70 -36.49 3.44
N THR A 2 -43.30 -37.51 2.68
CA THR A 2 -43.44 -38.92 3.07
C THR A 2 -42.16 -39.34 3.78
N SER A 3 -42.28 -39.82 5.02
CA SER A 3 -41.19 -40.38 5.80
C SER A 3 -40.68 -41.67 5.13
N PRO A 4 -39.37 -41.92 5.10
CA PRO A 4 -38.81 -43.12 4.47
C PRO A 4 -39.22 -44.37 5.24
N ASP A 5 -39.54 -45.45 4.47
CA ASP A 5 -39.93 -46.75 5.00
C ASP A 5 -38.76 -47.40 5.79
N PRO A 6 -38.94 -47.78 7.05
CA PRO A 6 -37.88 -48.35 7.89
C PRO A 6 -37.44 -49.76 7.47
N ARG A 7 -38.00 -50.32 6.41
CA ARG A 7 -37.71 -51.68 5.91
C ARG A 7 -36.80 -51.75 4.69
N GLU A 8 -36.32 -50.60 4.15
CA GLU A 8 -35.36 -50.66 3.05
C GLU A 8 -33.97 -51.15 3.55
N PRO A 9 -33.42 -52.21 2.94
CA PRO A 9 -32.13 -52.73 3.31
C PRO A 9 -31.07 -51.66 2.94
N ARG A 10 -30.27 -51.23 3.93
CA ARG A 10 -29.15 -50.33 3.71
C ARG A 10 -28.17 -50.96 2.69
N ARG A 11 -27.92 -50.24 1.61
CA ARG A 11 -26.90 -50.64 0.64
C ARG A 11 -25.60 -50.89 1.37
N PRO A 12 -24.87 -51.98 1.08
CA PRO A 12 -23.55 -52.21 1.65
C PRO A 12 -22.62 -51.08 1.21
N PRO A 13 -21.68 -50.66 2.07
CA PRO A 13 -20.69 -49.67 1.70
C PRO A 13 -19.91 -50.14 0.49
N GLU A 14 -19.68 -49.24 -0.49
CA GLU A 14 -18.91 -49.54 -1.68
C GLU A 14 -17.51 -50.07 -1.28
N PRO A 15 -16.97 -51.09 -1.98
CA PRO A 15 -15.68 -51.64 -1.65
C PRO A 15 -14.60 -50.51 -1.79
N PHE A 16 -13.84 -50.36 -0.73
CA PHE A 16 -12.72 -49.43 -0.68
C PHE A 16 -11.76 -49.70 -1.85
N ASN A 17 -11.65 -48.75 -2.77
CA ASN A 17 -10.75 -48.91 -3.92
C ASN A 17 -9.32 -48.55 -3.50
N PRO A 18 -8.41 -49.52 -3.31
CA PRO A 18 -7.05 -49.29 -2.83
C PRO A 18 -6.21 -48.41 -3.76
N LEU A 19 -6.66 -48.26 -5.04
CA LEU A 19 -5.93 -47.47 -6.03
C LEU A 19 -5.97 -45.98 -5.68
N PHE A 20 -7.11 -45.45 -5.16
CA PHE A 20 -7.21 -44.05 -4.73
C PHE A 20 -6.37 -43.76 -3.49
N ALA A 21 -6.23 -44.73 -2.58
CA ALA A 21 -5.38 -44.60 -1.41
C ALA A 21 -3.90 -44.56 -1.80
N ILE A 22 -3.47 -45.37 -2.76
CA ILE A 22 -2.09 -45.41 -3.26
C ILE A 22 -1.73 -44.09 -3.98
N ILE A 23 -2.64 -43.56 -4.81
CA ILE A 23 -2.44 -42.29 -5.50
C ILE A 23 -2.38 -41.12 -4.50
N GLY A 24 -3.26 -41.07 -3.49
CA GLY A 24 -3.24 -40.06 -2.43
C GLY A 24 -1.96 -40.05 -1.59
N ILE A 25 -1.47 -41.28 -1.21
CA ILE A 25 -0.24 -41.43 -0.48
C ILE A 25 0.98 -41.01 -1.34
N GLY A 26 0.97 -41.37 -2.65
CA GLY A 26 1.99 -40.94 -3.58
C GLY A 26 2.13 -39.42 -3.67
N PHE A 27 1.02 -38.69 -3.77
CA PHE A 27 1.02 -37.21 -3.80
C PHE A 27 1.54 -36.60 -2.50
N VAL A 28 1.13 -37.13 -1.35
CA VAL A 28 1.63 -36.69 -0.03
C VAL A 28 3.13 -36.92 0.12
N ILE A 29 3.62 -38.06 -0.31
CA ILE A 29 5.06 -38.37 -0.25
C ILE A 29 5.86 -37.47 -1.18
N VAL A 30 5.40 -37.23 -2.40
CA VAL A 30 6.06 -36.29 -3.34
C VAL A 30 6.06 -34.86 -2.79
N ALA A 31 4.96 -34.41 -2.20
CA ALA A 31 4.87 -33.08 -1.58
C ALA A 31 5.81 -32.96 -0.36
N LEU A 32 5.87 -34.00 0.48
CA LEU A 32 6.81 -34.08 1.63
C LEU A 32 8.26 -34.09 1.18
N LEU A 33 8.60 -34.89 0.16
CA LEU A 33 9.96 -34.93 -0.38
C LEU A 33 10.36 -33.63 -1.03
N ALA A 34 9.44 -32.95 -1.73
CA ALA A 34 9.66 -31.61 -2.27
C ALA A 34 9.89 -30.59 -1.16
N ALA A 35 9.09 -30.64 -0.09
CA ALA A 35 9.24 -29.75 1.07
C ALA A 35 10.57 -29.99 1.81
N ILE A 36 10.99 -31.27 1.98
CA ILE A 36 12.27 -31.62 2.59
C ILE A 36 13.43 -31.20 1.69
N LEU A 37 13.33 -31.39 0.38
CA LEU A 37 14.33 -30.91 -0.59
C LEU A 37 14.49 -29.40 -0.55
N VAL A 38 13.39 -28.67 -0.51
CA VAL A 38 13.39 -27.18 -0.39
C VAL A 38 14.00 -26.76 0.95
N ALA A 39 13.66 -27.44 2.06
CA ALA A 39 14.23 -27.15 3.37
C ALA A 39 15.74 -27.45 3.39
N SER A 40 16.17 -28.62 2.82
CA SER A 40 17.57 -29.00 2.75
C SER A 40 18.41 -28.07 1.87
N LEU A 41 17.86 -27.60 0.74
CA LEU A 41 18.49 -26.56 -0.11
C LEU A 41 18.61 -25.23 0.59
N ARG A 42 17.63 -24.90 1.42
CA ARG A 42 17.62 -23.68 2.25
C ARG A 42 18.71 -23.72 3.32
N ASP A 43 18.95 -24.89 3.95
CA ASP A 43 19.99 -25.06 4.97
C ASP A 43 21.39 -25.05 4.38
N GLN A 44 21.57 -25.57 3.15
CA GLN A 44 22.87 -25.58 2.46
C GLN A 44 23.25 -24.19 1.88
N HIS A 45 22.27 -23.34 1.57
CA HIS A 45 22.49 -22.03 0.97
C HIS A 45 21.56 -20.97 1.58
N PRO A 46 21.72 -20.62 2.86
CA PRO A 46 20.83 -19.69 3.55
C PRO A 46 20.77 -18.30 2.91
N ASN A 47 21.68 -18.01 1.99
CA ASN A 47 21.82 -16.73 1.31
C ASN A 47 21.45 -16.72 -0.18
N GLN A 48 21.03 -17.85 -0.76
CA GLN A 48 20.69 -17.92 -2.18
C GLN A 48 19.16 -18.00 -2.38
N THR A 49 18.52 -16.85 -2.50
CA THR A 49 17.09 -16.75 -2.88
C THR A 49 16.90 -16.54 -4.39
N SER A 50 17.98 -16.64 -5.18
CA SER A 50 18.00 -16.27 -6.60
C SER A 50 17.07 -17.12 -7.50
N TRP A 51 16.62 -18.28 -7.04
CA TRP A 51 15.74 -19.19 -7.76
C TRP A 51 14.23 -18.99 -7.48
N LEU A 52 13.87 -18.18 -6.47
CA LEU A 52 12.48 -17.88 -6.15
C LEU A 52 11.90 -16.86 -7.15
N PRO A 53 10.59 -16.93 -7.48
CA PRO A 53 9.90 -15.89 -8.23
C PRO A 53 10.06 -14.53 -7.56
N LYS A 54 10.12 -13.45 -8.34
CA LYS A 54 10.33 -12.07 -7.81
C LYS A 54 9.31 -11.65 -6.75
N ALA A 55 8.07 -12.16 -6.85
CA ALA A 55 7.01 -11.88 -5.88
C ALA A 55 7.30 -12.53 -4.52
N GLU A 56 7.80 -13.76 -4.50
CA GLU A 56 8.16 -14.47 -3.26
C GLU A 56 9.33 -13.81 -2.53
N HIS A 57 10.30 -13.25 -3.27
CA HIS A 57 11.41 -12.50 -2.66
C HIS A 57 10.91 -11.26 -1.91
N LEU A 58 9.95 -10.53 -2.46
CA LEU A 58 9.39 -9.34 -1.82
C LEU A 58 8.68 -9.72 -0.52
N GLU A 59 7.85 -10.76 -0.55
CA GLU A 59 7.14 -11.27 0.63
C GLU A 59 8.09 -11.75 1.74
N ILE A 60 9.18 -12.46 1.36
CA ILE A 60 10.22 -12.89 2.31
C ILE A 60 10.89 -11.67 2.96
N ALA A 61 11.23 -10.62 2.18
CA ALA A 61 11.84 -9.42 2.70
C ALA A 61 10.91 -8.66 3.65
N GLU A 62 9.63 -8.53 3.29
CA GLU A 62 8.63 -7.90 4.15
C GLU A 62 8.39 -8.70 5.44
N LYS A 63 8.39 -10.02 5.37
CA LYS A 63 8.29 -10.88 6.54
C LYS A 63 9.52 -10.73 7.44
N ALA A 64 10.72 -10.71 6.88
CA ALA A 64 11.96 -10.48 7.61
C ALA A 64 11.95 -9.12 8.31
N PHE A 65 11.51 -8.07 7.60
CA PHE A 65 11.35 -6.73 8.18
C PHE A 65 10.38 -6.73 9.37
N ARG A 66 9.19 -7.34 9.21
CA ARG A 66 8.19 -7.44 10.28
C ARG A 66 8.66 -8.25 11.48
N SER A 67 9.53 -9.24 11.29
CA SER A 67 10.12 -10.02 12.39
C SER A 67 11.36 -9.38 13.02
N GLY A 68 11.81 -8.22 12.50
CA GLY A 68 12.99 -7.52 13.00
C GLY A 68 14.31 -8.04 12.46
N ASP A 69 14.29 -8.98 11.51
CA ASP A 69 15.50 -9.47 10.82
C ASP A 69 15.90 -8.49 9.72
N ASN A 70 16.41 -7.35 10.17
CA ASN A 70 16.71 -6.21 9.30
C ASN A 70 17.86 -6.51 8.32
N GLU A 71 18.80 -7.37 8.67
CA GLU A 71 19.93 -7.72 7.78
C GLU A 71 19.45 -8.50 6.56
N VAL A 72 18.58 -9.51 6.78
CA VAL A 72 17.98 -10.29 5.70
C VAL A 72 17.06 -9.38 4.85
N ALA A 73 16.23 -8.57 5.49
CA ALA A 73 15.32 -7.65 4.78
C ALA A 73 16.10 -6.69 3.87
N VAL A 74 17.11 -6.01 4.39
CA VAL A 74 17.96 -5.06 3.62
C VAL A 74 18.62 -5.75 2.45
N LYS A 75 19.18 -6.95 2.66
CA LYS A 75 19.85 -7.69 1.59
C LYS A 75 18.90 -7.93 0.43
N ILE A 76 17.72 -8.49 0.71
CA ILE A 76 16.75 -8.82 -0.34
C ILE A 76 16.16 -7.55 -0.98
N PHE A 77 15.78 -6.55 -0.19
CA PHE A 77 15.29 -5.28 -0.75
C PHE A 77 16.35 -4.58 -1.61
N SER A 78 17.64 -4.64 -1.23
CA SER A 78 18.73 -4.07 -2.02
C SER A 78 18.88 -4.77 -3.38
N GLU A 79 18.82 -6.10 -3.41
CA GLU A 79 18.88 -6.89 -4.64
C GLU A 79 17.69 -6.58 -5.58
N LEU A 80 16.47 -6.47 -5.02
CA LEU A 80 15.28 -6.15 -5.78
C LEU A 80 15.26 -4.68 -6.25
N ALA A 81 15.69 -3.75 -5.41
CA ALA A 81 15.79 -2.34 -5.74
C ALA A 81 16.80 -2.08 -6.87
N ALA A 82 17.93 -2.81 -6.88
CA ALA A 82 18.92 -2.78 -7.97
C ALA A 82 18.33 -3.28 -9.30
N LYS A 83 17.33 -4.15 -9.25
CA LYS A 83 16.54 -4.63 -10.41
C LYS A 83 15.35 -3.71 -10.72
N ASN A 84 15.35 -2.48 -10.20
CA ASN A 84 14.28 -1.49 -10.36
C ASN A 84 12.90 -1.93 -9.87
N ASN A 85 12.80 -2.78 -8.84
CA ASN A 85 11.53 -3.04 -8.17
C ASN A 85 11.16 -1.83 -7.31
N ALA A 86 10.05 -1.17 -7.64
CA ALA A 86 9.64 0.08 -7.01
C ALA A 86 9.24 -0.09 -5.52
N THR A 87 8.54 -1.19 -5.20
CA THR A 87 8.18 -1.50 -3.81
C THR A 87 9.42 -1.78 -2.96
N ALA A 88 10.40 -2.49 -3.51
CA ALA A 88 11.66 -2.73 -2.81
C ALA A 88 12.48 -1.43 -2.63
N GLN A 89 12.42 -0.50 -3.61
CA GLN A 89 13.04 0.82 -3.46
C GLN A 89 12.40 1.61 -2.31
N TYR A 90 11.07 1.54 -2.17
CA TYR A 90 10.36 2.16 -1.04
C TYR A 90 10.79 1.55 0.31
N TRP A 91 10.79 0.23 0.44
CA TRP A 91 11.19 -0.41 1.69
C TRP A 91 12.65 -0.17 2.05
N LEU A 92 13.55 -0.21 1.05
CA LEU A 92 14.96 0.11 1.28
C LEU A 92 15.15 1.58 1.68
N ALA A 93 14.36 2.50 1.10
CA ALA A 93 14.33 3.90 1.50
C ALA A 93 13.93 4.04 2.98
N HIS A 94 12.86 3.37 3.37
CA HIS A 94 12.36 3.39 4.75
C HIS A 94 13.38 2.85 5.75
N MET A 95 14.03 1.73 5.43
CA MET A 95 15.10 1.17 6.26
C MET A 95 16.33 2.07 6.32
N THR A 96 16.69 2.72 5.22
CA THR A 96 17.81 3.68 5.16
C THR A 96 17.49 4.97 5.93
N GLU A 97 16.26 5.43 5.90
CA GLU A 97 15.78 6.57 6.69
C GLU A 97 15.91 6.32 8.20
N LEU A 98 15.51 5.13 8.64
CA LEU A 98 15.51 4.76 10.06
C LEU A 98 16.84 4.18 10.57
N GLY A 99 17.74 3.79 9.67
CA GLY A 99 18.99 3.12 10.04
C GLY A 99 18.79 1.65 10.44
N LEU A 100 17.79 0.97 9.86
CA LEU A 100 17.46 -0.43 10.15
C LEU A 100 18.26 -1.39 9.26
N GLY A 101 19.24 -2.07 9.82
CA GLY A 101 20.12 -2.99 9.09
C GLY A 101 21.10 -2.33 8.10
N VAL A 102 21.03 -1.00 7.94
CA VAL A 102 21.95 -0.15 7.17
C VAL A 102 22.20 1.15 7.91
N PRO A 103 23.34 1.82 7.71
CA PRO A 103 23.55 3.15 8.25
C PRO A 103 22.45 4.12 7.79
N ARG A 104 22.01 4.97 8.73
CA ARG A 104 21.03 6.01 8.42
C ARG A 104 21.60 7.00 7.41
N ASP A 105 20.90 7.23 6.31
CA ASP A 105 21.29 8.15 5.26
C ASP A 105 20.03 8.85 4.67
N PRO A 106 19.69 10.04 5.17
CA PRO A 106 18.51 10.78 4.70
C PRO A 106 18.53 11.10 3.21
N ALA A 107 19.70 11.45 2.65
CA ALA A 107 19.81 11.81 1.25
C ALA A 107 19.56 10.61 0.34
N LYS A 108 20.13 9.46 0.69
CA LYS A 108 19.91 8.19 -0.02
C LYS A 108 18.46 7.72 0.12
N ALA A 109 17.86 7.87 1.30
CA ALA A 109 16.45 7.53 1.52
C ALA A 109 15.52 8.34 0.61
N ILE A 110 15.68 9.66 0.57
CA ILE A 110 14.91 10.54 -0.32
C ILE A 110 15.12 10.16 -1.80
N ALA A 111 16.34 9.86 -2.21
CA ALA A 111 16.61 9.45 -3.59
C ALA A 111 15.90 8.13 -3.96
N LEU A 112 15.82 7.18 -3.03
CA LEU A 112 15.12 5.91 -3.21
C LEU A 112 13.60 6.10 -3.21
N TYR A 113 13.05 6.94 -2.30
CA TYR A 113 11.63 7.30 -2.31
C TYR A 113 11.23 7.96 -3.63
N LYS A 114 12.04 8.90 -4.15
CA LYS A 114 11.79 9.53 -5.46
C LYS A 114 11.76 8.52 -6.61
N LYS A 115 12.63 7.51 -6.59
CA LYS A 115 12.60 6.43 -7.60
C LYS A 115 11.33 5.58 -7.48
N ALA A 116 10.87 5.30 -6.27
CA ALA A 116 9.64 4.55 -6.04
C ALA A 116 8.40 5.38 -6.44
N ALA A 117 8.35 6.65 -6.06
CA ALA A 117 7.28 7.59 -6.42
C ALA A 117 7.14 7.77 -7.94
N ALA A 118 8.26 7.90 -8.67
CA ALA A 118 8.26 7.96 -10.13
C ALA A 118 7.66 6.70 -10.81
N ARG A 119 7.31 5.69 -10.05
CA ARG A 119 6.63 4.47 -10.48
C ARG A 119 5.30 4.25 -9.76
N ASN A 120 4.69 5.33 -9.29
CA ASN A 120 3.38 5.38 -8.65
C ASN A 120 3.28 4.50 -7.38
N VAL A 121 4.34 4.47 -6.57
CA VAL A 121 4.27 3.87 -5.23
C VAL A 121 3.70 4.93 -4.29
N VAL A 122 2.41 4.89 -4.07
CA VAL A 122 1.63 5.86 -3.27
C VAL A 122 2.24 6.08 -1.88
N ALA A 123 2.71 5.02 -1.23
CA ALA A 123 3.38 5.12 0.07
C ALA A 123 4.69 5.94 0.01
N ALA A 124 5.39 5.93 -1.13
CA ALA A 124 6.59 6.75 -1.33
C ALA A 124 6.23 8.22 -1.59
N GLU A 125 5.17 8.47 -2.34
CA GLU A 125 4.63 9.81 -2.57
C GLU A 125 4.17 10.45 -1.26
N LEU A 126 3.34 9.72 -0.48
CA LEU A 126 2.93 10.17 0.85
C LEU A 126 4.15 10.49 1.73
N ARG A 127 5.13 9.59 1.81
CA ARG A 127 6.30 9.81 2.68
C ARG A 127 7.14 11.00 2.24
N LEU A 128 7.33 11.22 0.93
CA LEU A 128 7.99 12.41 0.40
C LEU A 128 7.22 13.68 0.75
N GLY A 129 5.90 13.65 0.61
CA GLY A 129 5.02 14.74 1.02
C GLY A 129 5.19 15.10 2.49
N GLU A 130 5.20 14.10 3.39
CA GLU A 130 5.45 14.28 4.83
C GLU A 130 6.84 14.88 5.10
N ILE A 131 7.89 14.33 4.46
CA ILE A 131 9.28 14.80 4.62
C ILE A 131 9.39 16.28 4.26
N TYR A 132 8.84 16.70 3.12
CA TYR A 132 8.89 18.10 2.69
C TYR A 132 7.94 19.01 3.47
N LEU A 133 6.83 18.48 4.00
CA LEU A 133 5.90 19.25 4.82
C LEU A 133 6.49 19.56 6.21
N HIS A 134 7.07 18.54 6.86
CA HIS A 134 7.54 18.67 8.25
C HIS A 134 9.00 19.08 8.35
N GLY A 135 9.79 18.82 7.33
CA GLY A 135 11.22 19.14 7.35
C GLY A 135 12.06 18.15 8.14
N ASP A 136 11.59 16.90 8.26
CA ASP A 136 12.24 15.89 9.12
C ASP A 136 13.63 15.46 8.64
N LEU A 137 13.83 15.39 7.32
CA LEU A 137 15.09 14.94 6.70
C LEU A 137 15.80 16.03 5.90
N VAL A 138 15.04 17.01 5.41
CA VAL A 138 15.50 18.18 4.66
C VAL A 138 14.68 19.38 5.09
N PRO A 139 15.15 20.62 4.87
CA PRO A 139 14.34 21.79 5.16
C PRO A 139 12.96 21.71 4.48
N PRO A 140 11.89 22.25 5.11
CA PRO A 140 10.55 22.21 4.55
C PRO A 140 10.49 22.85 3.16
N ASP A 141 9.77 22.19 2.26
CA ASP A 141 9.44 22.68 0.92
C ASP A 141 7.95 22.40 0.66
N PHE A 142 7.12 23.38 0.93
CA PHE A 142 5.66 23.22 0.82
C PHE A 142 5.20 23.02 -0.63
N GLY A 143 5.95 23.49 -1.62
CA GLY A 143 5.65 23.24 -3.03
C GLY A 143 5.82 21.76 -3.39
N GLN A 144 6.96 21.16 -3.01
CA GLN A 144 7.17 19.73 -3.17
C GLN A 144 6.23 18.90 -2.31
N ALA A 145 5.99 19.31 -1.06
CA ALA A 145 5.04 18.64 -0.19
C ALA A 145 3.65 18.53 -0.85
N LYS A 146 3.13 19.65 -1.33
CA LYS A 146 1.84 19.69 -2.03
C LYS A 146 1.83 18.76 -3.24
N ALA A 147 2.82 18.84 -4.11
CA ALA A 147 2.87 18.03 -5.33
C ALA A 147 2.82 16.52 -5.02
N TYR A 148 3.66 16.04 -4.09
CA TYR A 148 3.66 14.63 -3.71
C TYR A 148 2.39 14.19 -2.98
N LEU A 149 1.82 15.05 -2.13
CA LEU A 149 0.56 14.75 -1.45
C LEU A 149 -0.63 14.73 -2.42
N GLU A 150 -0.64 15.59 -3.44
CA GLU A 150 -1.67 15.57 -4.48
C GLU A 150 -1.63 14.24 -5.26
N GLU A 151 -0.46 13.80 -5.70
CA GLU A 151 -0.32 12.50 -6.38
C GLU A 151 -0.84 11.37 -5.48
N ALA A 152 -0.37 11.26 -4.23
CA ALA A 152 -0.82 10.22 -3.31
C ALA A 152 -2.34 10.28 -3.05
N ALA A 153 -2.90 11.48 -2.89
CA ALA A 153 -4.34 11.66 -2.65
C ALA A 153 -5.19 11.30 -3.87
N TYR A 154 -4.75 11.62 -5.09
CA TYR A 154 -5.44 11.22 -6.31
C TYR A 154 -5.40 9.70 -6.54
N TYR A 155 -4.37 9.01 -6.05
CA TYR A 155 -4.36 7.54 -5.99
C TYR A 155 -5.10 6.97 -4.77
N GLY A 156 -5.85 7.80 -4.04
CA GLY A 156 -6.79 7.39 -3.00
C GLY A 156 -6.20 7.29 -1.60
N ASP A 157 -5.02 7.87 -1.32
CA ASP A 157 -4.49 7.86 0.04
C ASP A 157 -5.21 8.90 0.94
N PRO A 158 -5.94 8.48 2.00
CA PRO A 158 -6.71 9.38 2.83
C PRO A 158 -5.85 10.26 3.75
N ARG A 159 -4.62 9.83 4.06
CA ARG A 159 -3.68 10.62 4.87
C ARG A 159 -3.13 11.78 4.05
N ALA A 160 -2.80 11.53 2.79
CA ALA A 160 -2.38 12.57 1.86
C ALA A 160 -3.49 13.62 1.68
N ALA A 161 -4.74 13.19 1.46
CA ALA A 161 -5.89 14.09 1.38
C ALA A 161 -6.07 14.91 2.67
N MET A 162 -5.91 14.30 3.84
CA MET A 162 -5.97 15.00 5.13
C MET A 162 -4.89 16.07 5.25
N LEU A 163 -3.64 15.75 4.89
CA LEU A 163 -2.53 16.69 4.93
C LEU A 163 -2.72 17.86 3.95
N LEU A 164 -3.25 17.61 2.76
CA LEU A 164 -3.64 18.65 1.82
C LEU A 164 -4.71 19.58 2.39
N GLY A 165 -5.75 19.03 3.00
CA GLY A 165 -6.79 19.82 3.69
C GLY A 165 -6.17 20.74 4.75
N GLN A 166 -5.20 20.27 5.53
CA GLN A 166 -4.48 21.07 6.51
C GLN A 166 -3.61 22.14 5.85
N MET A 167 -2.89 21.82 4.77
CA MET A 167 -2.07 22.78 4.04
C MET A 167 -2.91 23.95 3.51
N TYR A 168 -4.05 23.67 2.90
CA TYR A 168 -4.97 24.70 2.41
C TYR A 168 -5.62 25.50 3.55
N ARG A 169 -5.98 24.85 4.67
CA ARG A 169 -6.55 25.54 5.82
C ARG A 169 -5.57 26.50 6.49
N LEU A 170 -4.30 26.12 6.58
CA LEU A 170 -3.24 26.88 7.24
C LEU A 170 -2.50 27.84 6.29
N GLY A 171 -2.70 27.72 4.98
CA GLY A 171 -1.98 28.50 3.98
C GLY A 171 -0.49 28.13 3.91
N LEU A 172 -0.13 26.83 4.06
CA LEU A 172 1.24 26.40 4.02
C LEU A 172 1.77 26.42 2.58
N GLY A 173 2.65 27.36 2.28
CA GLY A 173 3.22 27.57 0.94
C GLY A 173 2.27 28.19 -0.09
N MET A 174 1.07 28.61 0.33
CA MET A 174 0.05 29.23 -0.50
C MET A 174 -0.90 30.08 0.34
N SER A 175 -1.79 30.83 -0.28
CA SER A 175 -2.88 31.48 0.46
C SER A 175 -3.83 30.43 1.03
N ALA A 176 -4.33 30.65 2.24
CA ALA A 176 -5.35 29.80 2.83
C ALA A 176 -6.62 29.77 1.96
N ASP A 177 -7.12 28.58 1.69
CA ASP A 177 -8.33 28.35 0.90
C ASP A 177 -9.27 27.40 1.64
N PRO A 178 -10.34 27.91 2.26
CA PRO A 178 -11.26 27.09 3.02
C PRO A 178 -12.15 26.19 2.13
N ILE A 179 -12.30 26.49 0.83
CA ILE A 179 -13.03 25.63 -0.12
C ILE A 179 -12.21 24.36 -0.40
N GLU A 180 -10.94 24.53 -0.77
CA GLU A 180 -10.03 23.39 -0.98
C GLU A 180 -9.78 22.65 0.33
N ALA A 181 -9.65 23.36 1.47
CA ALA A 181 -9.50 22.72 2.78
C ALA A 181 -10.68 21.81 3.13
N TYR A 182 -11.91 22.28 2.87
CA TYR A 182 -13.11 21.44 3.02
C TYR A 182 -13.08 20.25 2.07
N ALA A 183 -12.82 20.49 0.79
CA ALA A 183 -12.91 19.47 -0.24
C ALA A 183 -11.95 18.29 0.04
N TRP A 184 -10.70 18.57 0.36
CA TRP A 184 -9.73 17.53 0.71
C TRP A 184 -10.03 16.85 2.05
N SER A 185 -10.55 17.61 3.04
CA SER A 185 -10.97 17.01 4.32
C SER A 185 -12.19 16.11 4.16
N GLU A 186 -13.12 16.43 3.25
CA GLU A 186 -14.24 15.56 2.90
C GLU A 186 -13.75 14.25 2.31
N VAL A 187 -12.85 14.29 1.31
CA VAL A 187 -12.21 13.10 0.75
C VAL A 187 -11.60 12.22 1.84
N ALA A 188 -10.78 12.81 2.73
CA ALA A 188 -10.15 12.08 3.83
C ALA A 188 -11.17 11.52 4.83
N SER A 189 -12.35 12.12 4.97
CA SER A 189 -13.37 11.73 5.93
C SER A 189 -14.13 10.46 5.54
N LEU A 190 -14.11 10.08 4.27
CA LEU A 190 -14.83 8.91 3.75
C LEU A 190 -14.30 7.61 4.33
N GLU A 191 -13.02 7.55 4.69
CA GLU A 191 -12.39 6.42 5.37
C GLU A 191 -12.68 6.37 6.88
N GLY A 192 -13.62 7.21 7.37
CA GLY A 192 -14.10 7.17 8.74
C GLY A 192 -13.27 7.96 9.75
N SER A 193 -12.24 8.68 9.34
CA SER A 193 -11.39 9.49 10.23
C SER A 193 -12.20 10.58 10.95
N ILE A 194 -12.29 10.50 12.28
CA ILE A 194 -12.94 11.51 13.13
C ILE A 194 -12.20 12.86 13.02
N PHE A 195 -10.89 12.82 12.90
CA PHE A 195 -10.09 14.02 12.74
C PHE A 195 -10.40 14.73 11.43
N ALA A 196 -10.43 14.00 10.31
CA ALA A 196 -10.78 14.57 9.00
C ALA A 196 -12.19 15.17 8.99
N LYS A 197 -13.16 14.52 9.66
CA LYS A 197 -14.52 15.06 9.83
C LYS A 197 -14.53 16.39 10.58
N ARG A 198 -13.75 16.51 11.65
CA ARG A 198 -13.63 17.78 12.40
C ARG A 198 -13.00 18.90 11.56
N GLU A 199 -11.95 18.59 10.80
CA GLU A 199 -11.29 19.55 9.91
C GLU A 199 -12.23 20.02 8.80
N ARG A 200 -12.98 19.08 8.20
CA ARG A 200 -14.04 19.37 7.23
C ARG A 200 -15.08 20.34 7.79
N ASP A 201 -15.65 20.00 8.95
CA ASP A 201 -16.72 20.79 9.57
C ASP A 201 -16.20 22.18 9.99
N ALA A 202 -14.96 22.26 10.48
CA ALA A 202 -14.31 23.53 10.81
C ALA A 202 -14.05 24.41 9.57
N SER A 203 -13.77 23.82 8.42
CA SER A 203 -13.60 24.55 7.16
C SER A 203 -14.94 25.01 6.62
N LEU A 204 -15.96 24.15 6.65
CA LEU A 204 -17.31 24.49 6.19
C LEU A 204 -17.92 25.64 7.00
N GLY A 205 -17.73 25.65 8.33
CA GLY A 205 -18.27 26.71 9.22
C GLY A 205 -17.68 28.09 8.98
N LYS A 206 -16.63 28.22 8.18
CA LYS A 206 -16.05 29.53 7.79
C LYS A 206 -16.60 30.06 6.48
N LEU A 207 -17.42 29.30 5.77
CA LEU A 207 -17.95 29.61 4.46
C LEU A 207 -19.39 30.11 4.58
N ASP A 208 -19.74 31.14 3.77
CA ASP A 208 -21.12 31.48 3.50
C ASP A 208 -21.81 30.38 2.68
N THR A 209 -23.15 30.48 2.53
CA THR A 209 -23.97 29.45 1.90
C THR A 209 -23.53 29.12 0.46
N ASP A 210 -23.19 30.17 -0.32
CA ASP A 210 -22.80 30.00 -1.72
C ASP A 210 -21.45 29.25 -1.82
N LYS A 211 -20.48 29.65 -1.01
CA LYS A 211 -19.18 28.99 -0.92
C LYS A 211 -19.26 27.58 -0.33
N GLN A 212 -20.23 27.31 0.56
CA GLN A 212 -20.48 25.94 1.02
C GLN A 212 -20.90 25.03 -0.13
N GLN A 213 -21.77 25.52 -1.03
CA GLN A 213 -22.16 24.77 -2.22
C GLN A 213 -20.98 24.55 -3.17
N GLU A 214 -20.14 25.57 -3.35
CA GLU A 214 -18.92 25.48 -4.15
C GLU A 214 -17.96 24.43 -3.56
N ALA A 215 -17.74 24.43 -2.25
CA ALA A 215 -16.87 23.48 -1.55
C ALA A 215 -17.36 22.04 -1.70
N VAL A 216 -18.66 21.79 -1.57
CA VAL A 216 -19.27 20.47 -1.80
C VAL A 216 -19.09 20.02 -3.26
N ALA A 217 -19.34 20.94 -4.22
CA ALA A 217 -19.12 20.63 -5.63
C ALA A 217 -17.65 20.31 -5.93
N ARG A 218 -16.72 21.06 -5.31
CA ARG A 218 -15.29 20.82 -5.44
C ARG A 218 -14.87 19.45 -4.89
N ALA A 219 -15.37 19.05 -3.72
CA ALA A 219 -15.14 17.72 -3.17
C ALA A 219 -15.63 16.61 -4.12
N ALA A 220 -16.82 16.76 -4.70
CA ALA A 220 -17.36 15.82 -5.66
C ALA A 220 -16.49 15.70 -6.92
N GLN A 221 -15.92 16.80 -7.41
CA GLN A 221 -14.97 16.79 -8.55
C GLN A 221 -13.70 16.01 -8.21
N ILE A 222 -13.12 16.24 -7.03
CA ILE A 222 -11.92 15.52 -6.57
C ILE A 222 -12.21 14.02 -6.46
N LEU A 223 -13.34 13.64 -5.86
CA LEU A 223 -13.73 12.23 -5.72
C LEU A 223 -13.91 11.54 -7.09
N GLU A 224 -14.50 12.24 -8.06
CA GLU A 224 -14.64 11.69 -9.41
C GLU A 224 -13.26 11.53 -10.09
N GLN A 225 -12.33 12.43 -9.85
CA GLN A 225 -10.97 12.31 -10.36
C GLN A 225 -10.25 11.13 -9.71
N ILE A 226 -10.30 10.99 -8.39
CA ILE A 226 -9.72 9.84 -7.67
C ILE A 226 -10.29 8.52 -8.23
N LYS A 227 -11.59 8.45 -8.44
CA LYS A 227 -12.23 7.28 -9.02
C LYS A 227 -11.68 6.93 -10.40
N ARG A 228 -11.43 7.92 -11.25
CA ARG A 228 -10.82 7.71 -12.58
C ARG A 228 -9.41 7.17 -12.48
N GLU A 229 -8.57 7.78 -11.64
CA GLU A 229 -7.18 7.35 -11.46
C GLU A 229 -7.09 5.93 -10.89
N THR A 230 -7.91 5.62 -9.88
CA THR A 230 -7.89 4.30 -9.22
C THR A 230 -8.53 3.18 -10.03
N THR A 231 -9.50 3.49 -10.90
CA THR A 231 -10.16 2.46 -11.73
C THR A 231 -9.56 2.29 -13.12
N GLY A 232 -8.58 3.12 -13.51
CA GLY A 232 -8.00 3.11 -14.85
C GLY A 232 -8.99 3.52 -15.95
N ALA A 233 -10.11 4.15 -15.61
CA ALA A 233 -11.09 4.65 -16.55
C ALA A 233 -10.52 5.90 -17.23
N SER A 234 -9.97 5.74 -18.44
CA SER A 234 -9.51 6.86 -19.28
C SER A 234 -10.58 7.93 -19.41
N ALA A 235 -10.17 9.20 -19.28
CA ALA A 235 -11.05 10.34 -19.48
C ALA A 235 -11.78 10.21 -20.84
N PRO A 236 -13.07 10.59 -20.93
CA PRO A 236 -13.74 10.67 -22.21
C PRO A 236 -12.96 11.68 -23.07
N SER A 237 -12.43 11.21 -24.21
CA SER A 237 -11.76 12.08 -25.17
C SER A 237 -12.74 13.20 -25.56
N SER A 238 -12.44 14.41 -25.13
CA SER A 238 -13.13 15.60 -25.63
C SER A 238 -12.86 15.69 -27.15
N LYS A 239 -13.88 15.34 -27.93
CA LYS A 239 -13.94 15.69 -29.35
C LYS A 239 -14.38 17.14 -29.51
#